data_0782e2579dc80ea764f7ec22f91b486d
#
_entry.id   0782e2579dc80ea764f7ec22f91b486d
#
_cell.length_a   1.000
_cell.length_b   1.000
_cell.length_c   1.000
_cell.angle_alpha   90.00
_cell.angle_beta   90.00
_cell.angle_gamma   90.00
#
_symmetry.space_group_name_H-M   'P 1'
#
loop_
_entity.id
_entity.type
_entity.pdbx_description
1 polymer ?
#
loop_
_entity_poly.entity_id
_entity_poly.type
_entity_poly.pdbx_seq_one_letter_code
_entity_poly.pdbx_strand_id
1 'polypeptide(L)'
;MRFAGIIAEYDPFHNGHAWQLAQARALGAQRVAVAMSCGLTQRGALPLLPESVRVRAALECGADLVFALPAPWACAGAEAFARAGVHLLAATGCDALVFGAETPDAALLLETARVLNSAAYRAALKQQLAAGARSFAAARQAAVQAVGADPAMAALLSQPNNNLAVEYCRAILEQRAGMTPVPLPRRGANHGQTLEESGHAQFASASALRALWAEGGAEAVAPFVPEKAFELYKTAENDGAYTDFDAAGRCELTLLRAACAKPEPFAAVRGVSEGLEYRLEHAVRQSTSLPQLLDALTTVRYPRARMRRLAMDAALGYTADTVPALPPALHLLGARKDALPLLGQVSLPVSHSLAKLAQTGPDGARMAAAQAAASDFGALCRANPAPMGGIYRQKNIFLTN
;
A
#
# COMPACT_ATOMS: atom_id res chain seq x y z
N MET A 1 12.13 21.88 3.33
CA MET A 1 11.42 20.92 2.47
C MET A 1 11.12 21.60 1.14
N ARG A 2 11.75 21.15 0.06
CA ARG A 2 11.44 21.67 -1.29
C ARG A 2 10.67 20.65 -2.11
N PHE A 3 11.01 19.36 -1.96
CA PHE A 3 10.41 18.28 -2.71
C PHE A 3 9.90 17.19 -1.75
N ALA A 4 8.60 17.23 -1.46
CA ALA A 4 7.94 16.28 -0.56
C ALA A 4 7.60 14.98 -1.27
N GLY A 5 7.82 13.86 -0.58
CA GLY A 5 7.33 12.55 -0.96
C GLY A 5 6.14 12.13 -0.10
N ILE A 6 5.17 11.44 -0.68
CA ILE A 6 4.05 10.82 0.02
C ILE A 6 3.92 9.38 -0.48
N ILE A 7 3.75 8.41 0.44
CA ILE A 7 3.41 7.03 0.10
C ILE A 7 1.93 6.85 0.41
N ALA A 8 1.14 6.41 -0.58
CA ALA A 8 -0.31 6.37 -0.45
C ALA A 8 -0.96 5.21 -1.21
N GLU A 9 -2.17 4.85 -0.81
CA GLU A 9 -3.03 3.92 -1.54
C GLU A 9 -4.11 4.65 -2.34
N TYR A 10 -4.66 5.74 -1.77
CA TYR A 10 -5.78 6.49 -2.34
C TYR A 10 -6.97 5.58 -2.69
N ASP A 11 -7.43 4.80 -1.73
CA ASP A 11 -8.44 3.76 -1.93
C ASP A 11 -9.75 3.98 -1.11
N PRO A 12 -10.59 4.94 -1.55
CA PRO A 12 -10.40 5.95 -2.57
C PRO A 12 -9.63 7.19 -2.07
N PHE A 13 -9.27 8.12 -2.97
CA PHE A 13 -8.75 9.44 -2.61
C PHE A 13 -9.86 10.25 -1.92
N HIS A 14 -9.56 10.89 -0.79
CA HIS A 14 -10.57 11.59 0.04
C HIS A 14 -10.03 12.88 0.65
N ASN A 15 -10.90 13.63 1.36
CA ASN A 15 -10.55 14.93 1.97
C ASN A 15 -9.30 14.86 2.87
N GLY A 16 -9.07 13.75 3.57
CA GLY A 16 -7.86 13.55 4.36
C GLY A 16 -6.58 13.52 3.52
N HIS A 17 -6.63 12.96 2.32
CA HIS A 17 -5.50 12.95 1.39
C HIS A 17 -5.29 14.32 0.76
N ALA A 18 -6.37 15.03 0.38
CA ALA A 18 -6.28 16.41 -0.10
C ALA A 18 -5.70 17.34 0.96
N TRP A 19 -6.12 17.18 2.21
CA TRP A 19 -5.55 17.91 3.33
C TRP A 19 -4.06 17.61 3.52
N GLN A 20 -3.63 16.36 3.41
CA GLN A 20 -2.21 15.98 3.51
C GLN A 20 -1.37 16.67 2.43
N LEU A 21 -1.84 16.70 1.18
CA LEU A 21 -1.19 17.40 0.08
C LEU A 21 -1.11 18.92 0.37
N ALA A 22 -2.20 19.54 0.85
CA ALA A 22 -2.23 20.93 1.22
C ALA A 22 -1.27 21.25 2.38
N GLN A 23 -1.17 20.37 3.40
CA GLN A 23 -0.22 20.54 4.50
C GLN A 23 1.24 20.45 4.02
N ALA A 24 1.55 19.52 3.10
CA ALA A 24 2.89 19.46 2.51
C ALA A 24 3.26 20.81 1.84
N ARG A 25 2.32 21.42 1.11
CA ARG A 25 2.49 22.74 0.50
C ARG A 25 2.66 23.85 1.55
N ALA A 26 1.80 23.85 2.58
CA ALA A 26 1.86 24.84 3.67
C ALA A 26 3.19 24.79 4.45
N LEU A 27 3.81 23.60 4.55
CA LEU A 27 5.12 23.38 5.13
C LEU A 27 6.28 23.73 4.18
N GLY A 28 6.00 24.29 3.00
CA GLY A 28 6.98 24.82 2.07
C GLY A 28 7.36 23.90 0.91
N ALA A 29 6.66 22.78 0.69
CA ALA A 29 6.92 21.92 -0.47
C ALA A 29 6.60 22.68 -1.78
N GLN A 30 7.62 22.87 -2.62
CA GLN A 30 7.45 23.42 -3.96
C GLN A 30 6.94 22.36 -4.93
N ARG A 31 7.28 21.09 -4.68
CA ARG A 31 6.85 19.92 -5.45
C ARG A 31 6.46 18.77 -4.53
N VAL A 32 5.51 17.96 -5.00
CA VAL A 32 5.03 16.77 -4.28
C VAL A 32 5.03 15.57 -5.22
N ALA A 33 5.83 14.54 -4.90
CA ALA A 33 5.78 13.24 -5.55
C ALA A 33 5.00 12.25 -4.68
N VAL A 34 4.23 11.39 -5.33
CA VAL A 34 3.48 10.32 -4.68
C VAL A 34 3.95 8.97 -5.20
N ALA A 35 4.33 8.06 -4.30
CA ALA A 35 4.45 6.63 -4.57
C ALA A 35 3.11 5.97 -4.23
N MET A 36 2.30 5.68 -5.25
CA MET A 36 0.93 5.19 -5.10
C MET A 36 0.86 3.67 -5.32
N SER A 37 0.23 2.94 -4.39
CA SER A 37 -0.04 1.51 -4.55
C SER A 37 -0.74 1.21 -5.87
N CYS A 38 -0.13 0.35 -6.68
CA CYS A 38 -0.57 0.01 -8.02
C CYS A 38 -1.00 -1.47 -8.08
N GLY A 39 -2.19 -1.72 -8.58
CA GLY A 39 -2.80 -3.04 -8.70
C GLY A 39 -3.40 -3.58 -7.40
N LEU A 40 -2.67 -3.54 -6.29
CA LEU A 40 -3.10 -4.05 -4.99
C LEU A 40 -2.86 -3.02 -3.87
N THR A 41 -3.63 -3.15 -2.80
CA THR A 41 -3.43 -2.40 -1.55
C THR A 41 -2.47 -3.13 -0.62
N GLN A 42 -1.93 -2.42 0.38
CA GLN A 42 -1.03 -2.98 1.40
C GLN A 42 -1.67 -4.15 2.19
N ARG A 43 -3.00 -4.17 2.27
CA ARG A 43 -3.74 -5.22 2.95
C ARG A 43 -4.08 -6.42 2.07
N GLY A 44 -3.65 -6.43 0.81
CA GLY A 44 -3.84 -7.55 -0.11
C GLY A 44 -5.20 -7.57 -0.80
N ALA A 45 -5.86 -6.44 -0.92
CA ALA A 45 -7.11 -6.32 -1.66
C ALA A 45 -6.93 -5.51 -2.95
N LEU A 46 -7.85 -5.67 -3.89
CA LEU A 46 -7.98 -4.72 -4.99
C LEU A 46 -8.45 -3.36 -4.45
N PRO A 47 -7.97 -2.23 -4.99
CA PRO A 47 -8.54 -0.94 -4.68
C PRO A 47 -9.94 -0.80 -5.29
N LEU A 48 -10.79 0.03 -4.68
CA LEU A 48 -12.15 0.31 -5.14
C LEU A 48 -12.16 0.84 -6.58
N LEU A 49 -11.28 1.81 -6.85
CA LEU A 49 -11.24 2.51 -8.13
C LEU A 49 -9.97 2.21 -8.91
N PRO A 50 -10.03 2.23 -10.26
CA PRO A 50 -8.87 2.00 -11.10
C PRO A 50 -7.76 2.99 -10.84
N GLU A 51 -6.57 2.59 -11.19
CA GLU A 51 -5.34 3.38 -11.03
C GLU A 51 -5.44 4.75 -11.70
N SER A 52 -5.99 4.83 -12.91
CA SER A 52 -6.15 6.07 -13.65
C SER A 52 -7.01 7.11 -12.92
N VAL A 53 -8.09 6.67 -12.28
CA VAL A 53 -8.97 7.53 -11.48
C VAL A 53 -8.24 8.07 -10.26
N ARG A 54 -7.53 7.20 -9.53
CA ARG A 54 -6.78 7.57 -8.32
C ARG A 54 -5.62 8.51 -8.61
N VAL A 55 -4.89 8.27 -9.71
CA VAL A 55 -3.80 9.14 -10.20
C VAL A 55 -4.34 10.51 -10.54
N ARG A 56 -5.43 10.56 -11.32
CA ARG A 56 -6.03 11.83 -11.74
C ARG A 56 -6.53 12.64 -10.56
N ALA A 57 -7.23 12.01 -9.62
CA ALA A 57 -7.68 12.67 -8.39
C ALA A 57 -6.50 13.27 -7.59
N ALA A 58 -5.39 12.53 -7.44
CA ALA A 58 -4.21 13.02 -6.74
C ALA A 58 -3.57 14.23 -7.45
N LEU A 59 -3.41 14.19 -8.77
CA LEU A 59 -2.85 15.29 -9.56
C LEU A 59 -3.74 16.54 -9.53
N GLU A 60 -5.06 16.38 -9.69
CA GLU A 60 -6.01 17.50 -9.65
C GLU A 60 -6.12 18.12 -8.25
N CYS A 61 -5.79 17.36 -7.21
CA CYS A 61 -5.78 17.83 -5.82
C CYS A 61 -4.39 18.23 -5.30
N GLY A 62 -3.38 18.36 -6.16
CA GLY A 62 -2.12 19.03 -5.79
C GLY A 62 -0.85 18.19 -5.81
N ALA A 63 -0.89 16.91 -6.19
CA ALA A 63 0.31 16.14 -6.50
C ALA A 63 0.94 16.63 -7.82
N ASP A 64 2.27 16.59 -7.94
CA ASP A 64 2.98 16.95 -9.18
C ASP A 64 3.39 15.74 -10.00
N LEU A 65 3.86 14.69 -9.32
CA LEU A 65 4.28 13.43 -9.92
C LEU A 65 3.65 12.26 -9.17
N VAL A 66 3.13 11.29 -9.89
CA VAL A 66 2.60 10.04 -9.31
C VAL A 66 3.33 8.86 -9.95
N PHE A 67 4.04 8.11 -9.11
CA PHE A 67 4.73 6.88 -9.49
C PHE A 67 4.01 5.66 -8.93
N ALA A 68 4.10 4.54 -9.62
CA ALA A 68 3.63 3.28 -9.09
C ALA A 68 4.53 2.82 -7.93
N LEU A 69 3.92 2.44 -6.82
CA LEU A 69 4.45 1.43 -5.92
C LEU A 69 3.89 0.09 -6.42
N PRO A 70 4.69 -0.74 -7.13
CA PRO A 70 4.17 -1.89 -7.86
C PRO A 70 3.56 -2.96 -6.96
N ALA A 71 2.61 -3.73 -7.49
CA ALA A 71 1.79 -4.70 -6.76
C ALA A 71 2.56 -5.63 -5.80
N PRO A 72 3.72 -6.22 -6.15
CA PRO A 72 4.42 -7.12 -5.22
C PRO A 72 4.89 -6.44 -3.94
N TRP A 73 5.27 -5.15 -4.01
CA TRP A 73 5.68 -4.36 -2.86
C TRP A 73 4.51 -3.62 -2.22
N ALA A 74 3.53 -3.21 -3.02
CA ALA A 74 2.28 -2.62 -2.51
C ALA A 74 1.53 -3.63 -1.62
N CYS A 75 1.43 -4.90 -2.04
CA CYS A 75 0.85 -6.00 -1.27
C CYS A 75 1.90 -6.65 -0.35
N ALA A 76 2.42 -5.91 0.63
CA ALA A 76 3.48 -6.41 1.50
C ALA A 76 3.26 -6.04 2.97
N GLY A 77 4.06 -6.64 3.86
CA GLY A 77 4.11 -6.21 5.26
C GLY A 77 4.61 -4.76 5.38
N ALA A 78 4.31 -4.10 6.49
CA ALA A 78 4.61 -2.68 6.69
C ALA A 78 6.09 -2.33 6.42
N GLU A 79 7.02 -3.19 6.84
CA GLU A 79 8.46 -3.03 6.59
C GLU A 79 8.79 -3.01 5.09
N ALA A 80 8.39 -4.04 4.34
CA ALA A 80 8.70 -4.14 2.91
C ALA A 80 7.99 -3.04 2.09
N PHE A 81 6.74 -2.72 2.44
CA PHE A 81 5.98 -1.62 1.86
C PHE A 81 6.70 -0.28 2.07
N ALA A 82 7.10 0.02 3.31
CA ALA A 82 7.82 1.25 3.65
C ALA A 82 9.17 1.34 2.93
N ARG A 83 9.95 0.24 2.94
CA ARG A 83 11.26 0.19 2.26
C ARG A 83 11.13 0.47 0.76
N ALA A 84 10.15 -0.12 0.09
CA ALA A 84 9.93 0.09 -1.32
C ALA A 84 9.46 1.52 -1.64
N GLY A 85 8.51 2.06 -0.87
CA GLY A 85 8.02 3.43 -1.06
C GLY A 85 9.09 4.49 -0.81
N VAL A 86 9.87 4.36 0.28
CA VAL A 86 11.00 5.25 0.58
C VAL A 86 12.07 5.17 -0.52
N HIS A 87 12.40 3.96 -1.01
CA HIS A 87 13.36 3.76 -2.09
C HIS A 87 12.95 4.51 -3.36
N LEU A 88 11.70 4.37 -3.79
CA LEU A 88 11.19 5.05 -4.98
C LEU A 88 11.24 6.57 -4.82
N LEU A 89 10.80 7.11 -3.68
CA LEU A 89 10.77 8.55 -3.44
C LEU A 89 12.18 9.13 -3.25
N ALA A 90 13.09 8.42 -2.60
CA ALA A 90 14.50 8.83 -2.52
C ALA A 90 15.13 8.90 -3.92
N ALA A 91 14.82 7.94 -4.79
CA ALA A 91 15.31 7.93 -6.18
C ALA A 91 14.78 9.10 -7.01
N THR A 92 13.66 9.73 -6.62
CA THR A 92 13.17 10.97 -7.27
C THR A 92 13.83 12.24 -6.76
N GLY A 93 14.65 12.17 -5.70
CA GLY A 93 15.27 13.33 -5.07
C GLY A 93 14.38 14.04 -4.04
N CYS A 94 13.34 13.40 -3.53
CA CYS A 94 12.55 13.95 -2.42
C CYS A 94 13.43 14.18 -1.18
N ASP A 95 13.31 15.36 -0.57
CA ASP A 95 14.06 15.77 0.63
C ASP A 95 13.27 15.57 1.93
N ALA A 96 11.97 15.25 1.83
CA ALA A 96 11.11 14.97 2.98
C ALA A 96 10.08 13.87 2.65
N LEU A 97 9.68 13.10 3.66
CA LEU A 97 8.57 12.15 3.58
C LEU A 97 7.44 12.63 4.50
N VAL A 98 6.27 12.94 3.91
CA VAL A 98 5.09 13.44 4.63
C VAL A 98 4.10 12.30 4.81
N PHE A 99 3.71 12.00 6.03
CA PHE A 99 2.80 10.88 6.34
C PHE A 99 1.91 11.19 7.55
N GLY A 100 0.76 10.53 7.65
CA GLY A 100 -0.13 10.64 8.81
C GLY A 100 0.29 9.71 9.95
N ALA A 101 0.24 10.19 11.19
CA ALA A 101 0.51 9.40 12.39
C ALA A 101 -0.53 9.73 13.48
N GLU A 102 -0.83 8.76 14.37
CA GLU A 102 -1.64 9.01 15.56
C GLU A 102 -0.85 9.87 16.58
N THR A 103 0.48 9.64 16.65
CA THR A 103 1.41 10.43 17.46
C THR A 103 2.40 11.11 16.50
N PRO A 104 2.16 12.38 16.09
CA PRO A 104 2.99 13.06 15.09
C PRO A 104 4.25 13.67 15.71
N ASP A 105 5.02 12.86 16.43
CA ASP A 105 6.31 13.22 17.02
C ASP A 105 7.45 12.58 16.23
N ALA A 106 8.10 13.38 15.38
CA ALA A 106 9.19 12.94 14.52
C ALA A 106 10.41 12.42 15.32
N ALA A 107 10.70 13.02 16.47
CA ALA A 107 11.85 12.63 17.28
C ALA A 107 11.61 11.25 17.91
N LEU A 108 10.43 11.03 18.49
CA LEU A 108 10.04 9.74 19.08
C LEU A 108 9.96 8.64 18.03
N LEU A 109 9.40 8.92 16.84
CA LEU A 109 9.32 7.98 15.73
C LEU A 109 10.73 7.58 15.22
N LEU A 110 11.64 8.54 15.06
CA LEU A 110 13.03 8.27 14.64
C LEU A 110 13.79 7.48 15.70
N GLU A 111 13.62 7.81 16.97
CA GLU A 111 14.31 7.09 18.05
C GLU A 111 13.80 5.65 18.15
N THR A 112 12.47 5.46 18.06
CA THR A 112 11.88 4.12 17.96
C THR A 112 12.47 3.35 16.78
N ALA A 113 12.58 3.98 15.61
CA ALA A 113 13.20 3.37 14.43
C ALA A 113 14.66 2.94 14.66
N ARG A 114 15.47 3.77 15.36
CA ARG A 114 16.85 3.41 15.72
C ARG A 114 16.89 2.20 16.66
N VAL A 115 16.03 2.16 17.67
CA VAL A 115 15.91 1.02 18.57
C VAL A 115 15.60 -0.25 17.78
N LEU A 116 14.59 -0.21 16.91
CA LEU A 116 14.19 -1.36 16.10
C LEU A 116 15.29 -1.82 15.10
N ASN A 117 16.19 -0.95 14.69
CA ASN A 117 17.33 -1.26 13.83
C ASN A 117 18.55 -1.77 14.62
N SER A 118 18.51 -1.73 15.96
CA SER A 118 19.65 -2.16 16.79
C SER A 118 19.83 -3.69 16.82
N ALA A 119 21.06 -4.14 17.04
CA ALA A 119 21.36 -5.57 17.24
C ALA A 119 20.70 -6.12 18.52
N ALA A 120 20.65 -5.31 19.59
CA ALA A 120 20.02 -5.66 20.85
C ALA A 120 18.53 -5.98 20.67
N TYR A 121 17.79 -5.11 19.97
CA TYR A 121 16.38 -5.36 19.68
C TYR A 121 16.18 -6.63 18.84
N ARG A 122 16.97 -6.84 17.79
CA ARG A 122 16.85 -8.04 16.96
C ARG A 122 17.07 -9.34 17.76
N ALA A 123 18.05 -9.34 18.69
CA ALA A 123 18.28 -10.44 19.59
C ALA A 123 17.10 -10.67 20.55
N ALA A 124 16.60 -9.58 21.17
CA ALA A 124 15.43 -9.63 22.04
C ALA A 124 14.18 -10.14 21.30
N LEU A 125 13.91 -9.65 20.10
CA LEU A 125 12.78 -10.10 19.28
C LEU A 125 12.87 -11.60 18.97
N LYS A 126 14.05 -12.10 18.60
CA LYS A 126 14.29 -13.53 18.37
C LYS A 126 14.00 -14.36 19.62
N GLN A 127 14.42 -13.89 20.79
CA GLN A 127 14.12 -14.55 22.07
C GLN A 127 12.62 -14.57 22.37
N GLN A 128 11.90 -13.45 22.19
CA GLN A 128 10.47 -13.38 22.42
C GLN A 128 9.67 -14.30 21.49
N LEU A 129 10.08 -14.41 20.23
CA LEU A 129 9.48 -15.33 19.26
C LEU A 129 9.74 -16.79 19.63
N ALA A 130 10.96 -17.14 20.05
CA ALA A 130 11.32 -18.47 20.50
C ALA A 130 10.64 -18.88 21.82
N ALA A 131 10.35 -17.92 22.70
CA ALA A 131 9.59 -18.12 23.93
C ALA A 131 8.07 -18.30 23.70
N GLY A 132 7.59 -18.32 22.44
CA GLY A 132 6.19 -18.58 22.13
C GLY A 132 5.28 -17.38 22.29
N ALA A 133 5.74 -16.17 21.99
CA ALA A 133 4.89 -14.98 22.00
C ALA A 133 3.61 -15.18 21.23
N ARG A 134 2.48 -14.70 21.78
CA ARG A 134 1.12 -14.89 21.22
C ARG A 134 0.97 -14.39 19.79
N SER A 135 1.71 -13.33 19.44
CA SER A 135 1.70 -12.73 18.10
C SER A 135 3.01 -12.01 17.84
N PHE A 136 3.31 -11.72 16.57
CA PHE A 136 4.47 -10.93 16.18
C PHE A 136 4.42 -9.51 16.78
N ALA A 137 3.23 -8.88 16.84
CA ALA A 137 3.07 -7.57 17.45
C ALA A 137 3.40 -7.60 18.96
N ALA A 138 2.93 -8.62 19.69
CA ALA A 138 3.27 -8.80 21.10
C ALA A 138 4.77 -9.04 21.30
N ALA A 139 5.40 -9.85 20.45
CA ALA A 139 6.85 -10.08 20.48
C ALA A 139 7.64 -8.77 20.25
N ARG A 140 7.20 -7.92 19.31
CA ARG A 140 7.83 -6.61 19.05
C ARG A 140 7.77 -5.69 20.25
N GLN A 141 6.60 -5.56 20.88
CA GLN A 141 6.43 -4.73 22.08
C GLN A 141 7.29 -5.22 23.25
N ALA A 142 7.27 -6.53 23.51
CA ALA A 142 8.08 -7.13 24.57
C ALA A 142 9.59 -6.98 24.31
N ALA A 143 10.01 -7.05 23.04
CA ALA A 143 11.43 -6.86 22.67
C ALA A 143 11.87 -5.39 22.87
N VAL A 144 11.02 -4.40 22.60
CA VAL A 144 11.29 -2.99 22.88
C VAL A 144 11.45 -2.75 24.38
N GLN A 145 10.57 -3.35 25.20
CA GLN A 145 10.68 -3.28 26.66
C GLN A 145 11.93 -3.96 27.20
N ALA A 146 12.28 -5.13 26.64
CA ALA A 146 13.45 -5.90 27.07
C ALA A 146 14.79 -5.20 26.81
N VAL A 147 14.86 -4.28 25.86
CA VAL A 147 16.07 -3.46 25.62
C VAL A 147 16.08 -2.16 26.46
N GLY A 148 15.15 -2.00 27.39
CA GLY A 148 15.09 -0.83 28.27
C GLY A 148 14.69 0.47 27.58
N ALA A 149 14.00 0.37 26.41
CA ALA A 149 13.53 1.54 25.70
C ALA A 149 12.33 2.20 26.41
N ASP A 150 12.08 3.49 26.12
CA ASP A 150 10.95 4.24 26.64
C ASP A 150 9.62 3.50 26.39
N PRO A 151 8.76 3.33 27.41
CA PRO A 151 7.43 2.73 27.25
C PRO A 151 6.58 3.37 26.14
N ALA A 152 6.76 4.67 25.87
CA ALA A 152 6.09 5.36 24.77
C ALA A 152 6.38 4.73 23.40
N MET A 153 7.59 4.18 23.20
CA MET A 153 7.96 3.49 21.97
C MET A 153 7.17 2.19 21.76
N ALA A 154 6.92 1.44 22.83
CA ALA A 154 6.09 0.25 22.76
C ALA A 154 4.61 0.61 22.47
N ALA A 155 4.13 1.71 23.02
CA ALA A 155 2.78 2.23 22.76
C ALA A 155 2.59 2.66 21.29
N LEU A 156 3.60 3.28 20.66
CA LEU A 156 3.56 3.61 19.23
C LEU A 156 3.27 2.37 18.35
N LEU A 157 3.90 1.24 18.67
CA LEU A 157 3.78 0.02 17.87
C LEU A 157 2.41 -0.67 17.98
N SER A 158 1.55 -0.25 18.90
CA SER A 158 0.17 -0.74 19.05
C SER A 158 -0.81 -0.10 18.06
N GLN A 159 -0.46 1.06 17.50
CA GLN A 159 -1.32 1.86 16.63
C GLN A 159 -0.92 1.67 15.16
N PRO A 160 -1.89 1.40 14.25
CA PRO A 160 -1.56 0.98 12.88
C PRO A 160 -0.75 1.99 12.08
N ASN A 161 -1.08 3.30 12.18
CA ASN A 161 -0.38 4.31 11.39
C ASN A 161 0.96 4.69 12.03
N ASN A 162 1.05 4.73 13.36
CA ASN A 162 2.32 4.88 14.05
C ASN A 162 3.27 3.73 13.74
N ASN A 163 2.77 2.48 13.68
CA ASN A 163 3.56 1.33 13.28
C ASN A 163 4.12 1.51 11.86
N LEU A 164 3.31 1.97 10.91
CA LEU A 164 3.77 2.26 9.55
C LEU A 164 4.72 3.48 9.51
N ALA A 165 4.46 4.52 10.31
CA ALA A 165 5.33 5.69 10.46
C ALA A 165 6.73 5.31 10.95
N VAL A 166 6.82 4.41 11.94
CA VAL A 166 8.09 3.86 12.42
C VAL A 166 8.81 3.10 11.31
N GLU A 167 8.09 2.29 10.50
CA GLU A 167 8.71 1.57 9.38
C GLU A 167 9.21 2.54 8.29
N TYR A 168 8.54 3.67 8.04
CA TYR A 168 9.06 4.73 7.17
C TYR A 168 10.36 5.33 7.72
N CYS A 169 10.41 5.66 9.00
CA CYS A 169 11.63 6.15 9.65
C CYS A 169 12.77 5.12 9.60
N ARG A 170 12.45 3.83 9.83
CA ARG A 170 13.43 2.74 9.68
C ARG A 170 14.00 2.68 8.27
N ALA A 171 13.13 2.70 7.26
CA ALA A 171 13.55 2.67 5.86
C ALA A 171 14.41 3.88 5.48
N ILE A 172 14.09 5.08 5.95
CA ILE A 172 14.90 6.29 5.75
C ILE A 172 16.30 6.10 6.33
N LEU A 173 16.41 5.58 7.55
CA LEU A 173 17.70 5.35 8.23
C LEU A 173 18.52 4.25 7.55
N GLU A 174 17.90 3.10 7.26
CA GLU A 174 18.57 1.93 6.66
C GLU A 174 19.11 2.23 5.26
N GLN A 175 18.32 2.96 4.45
CA GLN A 175 18.69 3.30 3.08
C GLN A 175 19.54 4.58 2.98
N ARG A 176 19.74 5.30 4.10
CA ARG A 176 20.39 6.61 4.12
C ARG A 176 19.76 7.57 3.09
N ALA A 177 18.42 7.58 3.06
CA ALA A 177 17.65 8.18 1.98
C ALA A 177 17.73 9.73 1.93
N GLY A 178 18.37 10.38 2.90
CA GLY A 178 18.49 11.85 2.97
C GLY A 178 17.17 12.61 3.15
N MET A 179 16.09 11.90 3.47
CA MET A 179 14.75 12.45 3.62
C MET A 179 14.47 12.78 5.09
N THR A 180 13.84 13.92 5.34
CA THR A 180 13.33 14.28 6.66
C THR A 180 11.92 13.70 6.86
N PRO A 181 11.63 12.89 7.90
CA PRO A 181 10.28 12.46 8.20
C PRO A 181 9.45 13.63 8.72
N VAL A 182 8.26 13.82 8.15
CA VAL A 182 7.30 14.87 8.51
C VAL A 182 5.96 14.24 8.85
N PRO A 183 5.77 13.80 10.11
CA PRO A 183 4.50 13.24 10.55
C PRO A 183 3.45 14.35 10.70
N LEU A 184 2.26 14.11 10.16
CA LEU A 184 1.10 14.97 10.32
C LEU A 184 0.09 14.30 11.26
N PRO A 185 -0.63 15.06 12.09
CA PRO A 185 -1.71 14.51 12.90
C PRO A 185 -2.81 13.97 11.98
N ARG A 186 -3.31 12.79 12.28
CA ARG A 186 -4.47 12.26 11.54
C ARG A 186 -5.71 13.08 11.85
N ARG A 187 -6.47 13.37 10.81
CA ARG A 187 -7.83 13.93 10.92
C ARG A 187 -8.84 12.88 10.46
N GLY A 188 -9.90 12.69 11.24
CA GLY A 188 -10.98 11.73 10.95
C GLY A 188 -10.99 10.51 11.87
N ALA A 189 -12.00 9.66 11.67
CA ALA A 189 -12.25 8.48 12.50
C ALA A 189 -11.06 7.51 12.52
N ASN A 190 -10.72 7.01 13.69
CA ASN A 190 -9.80 5.88 13.83
C ASN A 190 -10.42 4.61 13.25
N HIS A 191 -9.60 3.61 12.94
CA HIS A 191 -10.08 2.32 12.47
C HIS A 191 -11.12 1.74 13.45
N GLY A 192 -12.35 1.52 12.95
CA GLY A 192 -13.45 0.97 13.73
C GLY A 192 -14.33 2.00 14.46
N GLN A 193 -14.06 3.30 14.35
CA GLN A 193 -14.95 4.36 14.82
C GLN A 193 -15.98 4.74 13.75
N THR A 194 -17.20 5.07 14.19
CA THR A 194 -18.24 5.62 13.32
C THR A 194 -17.93 7.08 12.96
N LEU A 195 -18.55 7.57 11.87
CA LEU A 195 -18.41 8.97 11.42
C LEU A 195 -18.87 9.97 12.48
N GLU A 196 -19.88 9.62 13.28
CA GLU A 196 -20.44 10.43 14.36
C GLU A 196 -19.47 10.61 15.52
N GLU A 197 -18.66 9.59 15.84
CA GLU A 197 -17.68 9.62 16.93
C GLU A 197 -16.42 10.45 16.60
N SER A 198 -16.17 10.77 15.32
CA SER A 198 -14.93 11.45 14.90
C SER A 198 -14.93 12.96 15.14
N GLY A 199 -16.08 13.58 15.37
CA GLY A 199 -16.22 15.05 15.55
C GLY A 199 -15.84 15.90 14.31
N HIS A 200 -15.45 15.25 13.20
CA HIS A 200 -15.02 15.91 11.95
C HIS A 200 -15.90 15.44 10.78
N ALA A 201 -17.03 16.09 10.61
CA ALA A 201 -18.09 15.73 9.62
C ALA A 201 -17.60 15.56 8.16
N GLN A 202 -16.37 15.95 7.81
CA GLN A 202 -15.85 15.90 6.43
C GLN A 202 -14.71 14.89 6.23
N PHE A 203 -14.29 14.14 7.27
CA PHE A 203 -13.18 13.21 7.19
C PHE A 203 -13.62 11.79 7.55
N ALA A 204 -13.70 10.94 6.54
CA ALA A 204 -13.96 9.51 6.70
C ALA A 204 -12.70 8.69 6.44
N SER A 205 -12.60 7.51 7.05
CA SER A 205 -11.54 6.56 6.70
C SER A 205 -11.83 5.91 5.35
N ALA A 206 -10.78 5.49 4.64
CA ALA A 206 -10.93 4.78 3.36
C ALA A 206 -11.82 3.52 3.47
N SER A 207 -11.78 2.81 4.61
CA SER A 207 -12.65 1.65 4.85
C SER A 207 -14.12 2.04 5.01
N ALA A 208 -14.41 3.15 5.70
CA ALA A 208 -15.77 3.68 5.81
C ALA A 208 -16.30 4.13 4.44
N LEU A 209 -15.47 4.77 3.62
CA LEU A 209 -15.85 5.20 2.28
C LEU A 209 -16.18 4.02 1.36
N ARG A 210 -15.42 2.92 1.45
CA ARG A 210 -15.76 1.70 0.68
C ARG A 210 -17.07 1.06 1.13
N ALA A 211 -17.39 1.12 2.42
CA ALA A 211 -18.70 0.67 2.92
C ALA A 211 -19.84 1.55 2.40
N LEU A 212 -19.69 2.88 2.49
CA LEU A 212 -20.66 3.83 1.93
C LEU A 212 -20.84 3.65 0.42
N TRP A 213 -19.75 3.43 -0.32
CA TRP A 213 -19.83 3.15 -1.76
C TRP A 213 -20.65 1.89 -2.05
N ALA A 214 -20.49 0.84 -1.26
CA ALA A 214 -21.26 -0.40 -1.45
C ALA A 214 -22.78 -0.21 -1.19
N GLU A 215 -23.16 0.79 -0.39
CA GLU A 215 -24.56 1.11 -0.07
C GLU A 215 -25.22 2.07 -1.07
N GLY A 216 -24.47 3.06 -1.57
CA GLY A 216 -25.05 4.14 -2.36
C GLY A 216 -24.14 4.75 -3.41
N GLY A 217 -23.09 4.04 -3.84
CA GLY A 217 -22.24 4.47 -4.95
C GLY A 217 -21.44 5.74 -4.69
N ALA A 218 -21.13 6.46 -5.76
CA ALA A 218 -20.36 7.71 -5.71
C ALA A 218 -21.06 8.80 -4.91
N GLU A 219 -22.38 8.88 -4.96
CA GLU A 219 -23.16 9.90 -4.23
C GLU A 219 -23.01 9.75 -2.71
N ALA A 220 -22.95 8.52 -2.20
CA ALA A 220 -22.78 8.26 -0.75
C ALA A 220 -21.43 8.74 -0.21
N VAL A 221 -20.39 8.84 -1.03
CA VAL A 221 -19.06 9.31 -0.62
C VAL A 221 -18.83 10.81 -0.91
N ALA A 222 -19.73 11.47 -1.63
CA ALA A 222 -19.58 12.88 -2.04
C ALA A 222 -19.17 13.84 -0.90
N PRO A 223 -19.74 13.77 0.32
CA PRO A 223 -19.38 14.70 1.40
C PRO A 223 -17.91 14.57 1.89
N PHE A 224 -17.26 13.45 1.60
CA PHE A 224 -15.96 13.07 2.15
C PHE A 224 -14.82 13.18 1.14
N VAL A 225 -15.11 13.56 -0.09
CA VAL A 225 -14.12 13.63 -1.17
C VAL A 225 -14.12 15.03 -1.79
N PRO A 226 -12.98 15.49 -2.34
CA PRO A 226 -12.97 16.74 -3.09
C PRO A 226 -13.89 16.66 -4.32
N GLU A 227 -14.51 17.79 -4.69
CA GLU A 227 -15.42 17.90 -5.85
C GLU A 227 -14.80 17.29 -7.13
N LYS A 228 -13.54 17.63 -7.42
CA LYS A 228 -12.82 17.07 -8.58
C LYS A 228 -12.69 15.54 -8.54
N ALA A 229 -12.49 14.96 -7.37
CA ALA A 229 -12.44 13.51 -7.20
C ALA A 229 -13.85 12.90 -7.36
N PHE A 230 -14.88 13.55 -6.83
CA PHE A 230 -16.26 13.12 -6.96
C PHE A 230 -16.69 12.99 -8.42
N GLU A 231 -16.42 13.99 -9.27
CA GLU A 231 -16.75 13.93 -10.71
C GLU A 231 -16.06 12.73 -11.42
N LEU A 232 -14.82 12.43 -11.03
CA LEU A 232 -14.12 11.24 -11.53
C LEU A 232 -14.79 9.94 -11.06
N TYR A 233 -15.30 9.92 -9.84
CA TYR A 233 -15.96 8.75 -9.26
C TYR A 233 -17.31 8.49 -9.90
N LYS A 234 -18.10 9.52 -10.16
CA LYS A 234 -19.36 9.40 -10.93
C LYS A 234 -19.11 8.83 -12.33
N THR A 235 -18.10 9.33 -13.00
CA THR A 235 -17.72 8.80 -14.31
C THR A 235 -17.33 7.33 -14.22
N ALA A 236 -16.48 6.95 -13.25
CA ALA A 236 -16.07 5.58 -13.05
C ALA A 236 -17.23 4.64 -12.68
N GLU A 237 -18.19 5.12 -11.88
CA GLU A 237 -19.41 4.38 -11.55
C GLU A 237 -20.29 4.15 -12.78
N ASN A 238 -20.56 5.19 -13.57
CA ASN A 238 -21.35 5.10 -14.80
C ASN A 238 -20.74 4.13 -15.83
N ASP A 239 -19.40 4.10 -15.90
CA ASP A 239 -18.66 3.21 -16.79
C ASP A 239 -18.53 1.77 -16.23
N GLY A 240 -18.97 1.52 -14.99
CA GLY A 240 -18.73 0.28 -14.25
C GLY A 240 -17.25 0.03 -13.99
N ALA A 241 -16.43 1.08 -13.98
CA ALA A 241 -14.99 1.02 -13.79
C ALA A 241 -14.60 1.10 -12.30
N TYR A 242 -15.26 0.31 -11.47
CA TYR A 242 -14.96 0.13 -10.05
C TYR A 242 -14.91 -1.35 -9.72
N THR A 243 -14.25 -1.73 -8.62
CA THR A 243 -14.12 -3.13 -8.22
C THR A 243 -15.43 -3.67 -7.66
N ASP A 244 -15.94 -4.73 -8.29
CA ASP A 244 -16.93 -5.64 -7.69
C ASP A 244 -16.19 -6.60 -6.75
N PHE A 245 -16.29 -6.36 -5.44
CA PHE A 245 -15.57 -7.15 -4.45
C PHE A 245 -16.08 -8.59 -4.34
N ASP A 246 -17.33 -8.87 -4.70
CA ASP A 246 -17.86 -10.23 -4.75
C ASP A 246 -17.31 -11.00 -5.95
N ALA A 247 -17.25 -10.36 -7.12
CA ALA A 247 -16.59 -10.92 -8.29
C ALA A 247 -15.10 -11.15 -8.02
N ALA A 248 -14.41 -10.17 -7.40
CA ALA A 248 -13.00 -10.30 -7.03
C ALA A 248 -12.76 -11.50 -6.09
N GLY A 249 -13.61 -11.68 -5.08
CA GLY A 249 -13.52 -12.82 -4.16
C GLY A 249 -13.73 -14.17 -4.87
N ARG A 250 -14.67 -14.25 -5.80
CA ARG A 250 -14.89 -15.46 -6.62
C ARG A 250 -13.73 -15.74 -7.57
N CYS A 251 -13.23 -14.72 -8.24
CA CYS A 251 -12.07 -14.85 -9.14
C CYS A 251 -10.82 -15.33 -8.38
N GLU A 252 -10.52 -14.72 -7.23
CA GLU A 252 -9.38 -15.10 -6.40
C GLU A 252 -9.50 -16.55 -5.92
N LEU A 253 -10.66 -16.94 -5.38
CA LEU A 253 -10.88 -18.31 -4.93
C LEU A 253 -10.78 -19.32 -6.08
N THR A 254 -11.20 -18.94 -7.29
CA THR A 254 -11.06 -19.77 -8.50
C THR A 254 -9.60 -20.01 -8.85
N LEU A 255 -8.76 -18.96 -8.82
CA LEU A 255 -7.32 -19.09 -9.06
C LEU A 255 -6.64 -19.99 -8.01
N LEU A 256 -6.99 -19.81 -6.73
CA LEU A 256 -6.47 -20.64 -5.64
C LEU A 256 -6.88 -22.11 -5.79
N ARG A 257 -8.14 -22.38 -6.15
CA ARG A 257 -8.62 -23.76 -6.40
C ARG A 257 -7.95 -24.38 -7.61
N ALA A 258 -7.74 -23.62 -8.69
CA ALA A 258 -7.02 -24.11 -9.86
C ALA A 258 -5.55 -24.46 -9.52
N ALA A 259 -4.90 -23.69 -8.64
CA ALA A 259 -3.56 -24.00 -8.16
C ALA A 259 -3.51 -25.35 -7.40
N CYS A 260 -4.56 -25.72 -6.66
CA CYS A 260 -4.65 -27.00 -5.93
C CYS A 260 -4.68 -28.25 -6.81
N ALA A 261 -4.70 -28.12 -8.14
CA ALA A 261 -4.52 -29.24 -9.08
C ALA A 261 -3.03 -29.68 -9.18
N LYS A 262 -2.11 -28.86 -8.70
CA LYS A 262 -0.66 -29.15 -8.70
C LYS A 262 -0.23 -29.81 -7.37
N PRO A 263 0.84 -30.62 -7.36
CA PRO A 263 1.48 -31.05 -6.12
C PRO A 263 2.04 -29.84 -5.38
N GLU A 264 1.92 -29.79 -4.06
CA GLU A 264 2.45 -28.73 -3.18
C GLU A 264 2.19 -27.32 -3.70
N PRO A 265 0.90 -26.96 -3.96
CA PRO A 265 0.52 -25.83 -4.78
C PRO A 265 1.01 -24.47 -4.25
N PHE A 266 1.29 -24.38 -2.95
CA PHE A 266 1.61 -23.13 -2.26
C PHE A 266 3.00 -23.12 -1.60
N ALA A 267 3.83 -24.17 -1.79
CA ALA A 267 5.13 -24.28 -1.12
C ALA A 267 6.10 -23.14 -1.43
N ALA A 268 6.08 -22.61 -2.67
CA ALA A 268 6.95 -21.52 -3.10
C ALA A 268 6.36 -20.11 -2.90
N VAL A 269 5.14 -19.99 -2.38
CA VAL A 269 4.46 -18.69 -2.24
C VAL A 269 5.21 -17.80 -1.27
N ARG A 270 5.37 -16.54 -1.63
CA ARG A 270 6.02 -15.53 -0.79
C ARG A 270 5.35 -15.43 0.60
N GLY A 271 6.16 -15.48 1.65
CA GLY A 271 5.69 -15.35 3.03
C GLY A 271 5.09 -16.61 3.65
N VAL A 272 5.16 -17.74 2.95
CA VAL A 272 4.87 -19.06 3.51
C VAL A 272 5.97 -19.44 4.51
N SER A 273 5.57 -19.97 5.64
CA SER A 273 6.43 -20.50 6.70
C SER A 273 5.63 -21.40 7.64
N GLU A 274 6.30 -22.31 8.29
CA GLU A 274 5.75 -23.09 9.41
C GLU A 274 4.47 -23.89 9.07
N GLY A 275 4.37 -24.43 7.84
CA GLY A 275 3.23 -25.23 7.40
C GLY A 275 2.02 -24.41 6.96
N LEU A 276 2.18 -23.11 6.72
CA LEU A 276 1.11 -22.25 6.18
C LEU A 276 0.66 -22.69 4.80
N GLU A 277 1.51 -23.30 3.99
CA GLU A 277 1.19 -23.86 2.67
C GLU A 277 0.11 -24.94 2.78
N TYR A 278 0.23 -25.88 3.71
CA TYR A 278 -0.76 -26.95 3.93
C TYR A 278 -2.06 -26.41 4.52
N ARG A 279 -1.94 -25.42 5.43
CA ARG A 279 -3.11 -24.74 6.00
C ARG A 279 -3.88 -23.99 4.93
N LEU A 280 -3.19 -23.28 4.02
CA LEU A 280 -3.81 -22.57 2.91
C LEU A 280 -4.50 -23.55 1.97
N GLU A 281 -3.83 -24.64 1.58
CA GLU A 281 -4.41 -25.66 0.71
C GLU A 281 -5.67 -26.26 1.33
N HIS A 282 -5.61 -26.66 2.59
CA HIS A 282 -6.77 -27.21 3.30
C HIS A 282 -7.94 -26.21 3.33
N ALA A 283 -7.67 -24.96 3.70
CA ALA A 283 -8.68 -23.92 3.76
C ALA A 283 -9.30 -23.63 2.38
N VAL A 284 -8.50 -23.59 1.30
CA VAL A 284 -9.00 -23.39 -0.08
C VAL A 284 -9.95 -24.51 -0.49
N ARG A 285 -9.61 -25.77 -0.17
CA ARG A 285 -10.47 -26.93 -0.51
C ARG A 285 -11.81 -26.92 0.21
N GLN A 286 -11.90 -26.37 1.42
CA GLN A 286 -13.11 -26.33 2.24
C GLN A 286 -13.96 -25.07 2.05
N SER A 287 -13.36 -23.96 1.59
CA SER A 287 -14.06 -22.67 1.53
C SER A 287 -14.84 -22.49 0.22
N THR A 288 -16.02 -21.90 0.33
CA THR A 288 -16.89 -21.54 -0.81
C THR A 288 -16.92 -20.03 -1.09
N SER A 289 -16.31 -19.23 -0.20
CA SER A 289 -16.17 -17.79 -0.35
C SER A 289 -14.82 -17.30 0.20
N LEU A 290 -14.37 -16.13 -0.27
CA LEU A 290 -13.15 -15.50 0.23
C LEU A 290 -13.23 -15.13 1.73
N PRO A 291 -14.34 -14.58 2.26
CA PRO A 291 -14.49 -14.38 3.70
C PRO A 291 -14.30 -15.65 4.51
N GLN A 292 -14.94 -16.75 4.12
CA GLN A 292 -14.80 -18.06 4.78
C GLN A 292 -13.35 -18.57 4.75
N LEU A 293 -12.67 -18.43 3.61
CA LEU A 293 -11.24 -18.77 3.49
C LEU A 293 -10.40 -17.97 4.50
N LEU A 294 -10.60 -16.66 4.56
CA LEU A 294 -9.83 -15.80 5.45
C LEU A 294 -10.13 -16.07 6.94
N ASP A 295 -11.37 -16.42 7.28
CA ASP A 295 -11.74 -16.82 8.64
C ASP A 295 -11.05 -18.12 9.05
N ALA A 296 -11.00 -19.11 8.16
CA ALA A 296 -10.29 -20.39 8.39
C ALA A 296 -8.77 -20.21 8.55
N LEU A 297 -8.18 -19.23 7.86
CA LEU A 297 -6.75 -18.94 7.93
C LEU A 297 -6.36 -18.09 9.14
N THR A 298 -7.24 -17.21 9.60
CA THR A 298 -6.94 -16.20 10.63
C THR A 298 -6.80 -16.83 12.02
N THR A 299 -5.76 -16.45 12.74
CA THR A 299 -5.54 -16.82 14.15
C THR A 299 -4.90 -15.66 14.89
N VAL A 300 -4.73 -15.78 16.20
CA VAL A 300 -3.94 -14.80 16.99
C VAL A 300 -2.51 -14.69 16.48
N ARG A 301 -1.89 -15.80 16.05
CA ARG A 301 -0.54 -15.82 15.47
C ARG A 301 -0.49 -15.26 14.04
N TYR A 302 -1.54 -15.51 13.26
CA TYR A 302 -1.65 -15.13 11.86
C TYR A 302 -2.81 -14.14 11.64
N PRO A 303 -2.55 -12.82 11.79
CA PRO A 303 -3.60 -11.81 11.63
C PRO A 303 -4.21 -11.81 10.23
N ARG A 304 -5.50 -11.46 10.14
CA ARG A 304 -6.28 -11.45 8.89
C ARG A 304 -5.57 -10.73 7.73
N ALA A 305 -4.95 -9.58 7.97
CA ALA A 305 -4.23 -8.84 6.93
C ALA A 305 -3.02 -9.61 6.38
N ARG A 306 -2.31 -10.40 7.22
CA ARG A 306 -1.22 -11.28 6.75
C ARG A 306 -1.78 -12.42 5.90
N MET A 307 -2.87 -13.04 6.33
CA MET A 307 -3.50 -14.13 5.58
C MET A 307 -4.11 -13.65 4.27
N ARG A 308 -4.66 -12.44 4.28
CA ARG A 308 -5.19 -11.81 3.05
C ARG A 308 -4.11 -11.59 1.99
N ARG A 309 -2.93 -11.09 2.40
CA ARG A 309 -1.78 -10.96 1.50
C ARG A 309 -1.28 -12.31 0.99
N LEU A 310 -1.18 -13.31 1.89
CA LEU A 310 -0.75 -14.66 1.52
C LEU A 310 -1.68 -15.28 0.46
N ALA A 311 -3.00 -15.16 0.65
CA ALA A 311 -3.99 -15.65 -0.32
C ALA A 311 -3.84 -14.95 -1.68
N MET A 312 -3.67 -13.63 -1.69
CA MET A 312 -3.48 -12.86 -2.91
C MET A 312 -2.15 -13.19 -3.60
N ASP A 313 -1.04 -13.32 -2.85
CA ASP A 313 0.25 -13.72 -3.40
C ASP A 313 0.16 -15.13 -4.03
N ALA A 314 -0.57 -16.05 -3.38
CA ALA A 314 -0.82 -17.38 -3.91
C ALA A 314 -1.70 -17.36 -5.17
N ALA A 315 -2.75 -16.54 -5.21
CA ALA A 315 -3.64 -16.41 -6.36
C ALA A 315 -2.91 -15.84 -7.58
N LEU A 316 -2.02 -14.87 -7.38
CA LEU A 316 -1.24 -14.25 -8.45
C LEU A 316 0.11 -14.96 -8.73
N GLY A 317 0.44 -16.02 -7.98
CA GLY A 317 1.65 -16.79 -8.18
C GLY A 317 2.93 -16.06 -7.78
N TYR A 318 2.89 -15.13 -6.81
CA TYR A 318 4.08 -14.43 -6.33
C TYR A 318 4.90 -15.32 -5.41
N THR A 319 6.12 -15.63 -5.84
CA THR A 319 7.11 -16.40 -5.07
C THR A 319 8.19 -15.48 -4.50
N ALA A 320 9.01 -16.00 -3.58
CA ALA A 320 10.14 -15.25 -3.03
C ALA A 320 11.12 -14.79 -4.13
N ASP A 321 11.33 -15.62 -5.14
CA ASP A 321 12.28 -15.36 -6.24
C ASP A 321 11.71 -14.42 -7.33
N THR A 322 10.39 -14.25 -7.37
CA THR A 322 9.73 -13.41 -8.38
C THR A 322 9.91 -11.92 -8.10
N VAL A 323 10.19 -11.56 -6.86
CA VAL A 323 10.19 -10.17 -6.39
C VAL A 323 11.57 -9.76 -5.90
N PRO A 324 12.29 -8.86 -6.59
CA PRO A 324 13.53 -8.27 -6.07
C PRO A 324 13.31 -7.59 -4.71
N ALA A 325 14.39 -7.41 -3.96
CA ALA A 325 14.32 -6.80 -2.63
C ALA A 325 13.72 -5.38 -2.64
N LEU A 326 13.97 -4.61 -3.71
CA LEU A 326 13.46 -3.25 -3.94
C LEU A 326 13.01 -3.10 -5.40
N PRO A 327 12.07 -2.17 -5.68
CA PRO A 327 11.66 -1.86 -7.05
C PRO A 327 12.85 -1.38 -7.90
N PRO A 328 13.11 -1.99 -9.07
CA PRO A 328 14.29 -1.68 -9.88
C PRO A 328 14.13 -0.43 -10.75
N ALA A 329 12.93 0.14 -10.83
CA ALA A 329 12.61 1.24 -11.74
C ALA A 329 11.40 2.05 -11.25
N LEU A 330 11.27 3.27 -11.76
CA LEU A 330 10.17 4.20 -11.52
C LEU A 330 9.16 4.11 -12.68
N HIS A 331 7.98 3.57 -12.43
CA HIS A 331 6.87 3.64 -13.38
C HIS A 331 6.05 4.91 -13.14
N LEU A 332 6.19 5.89 -14.03
CA LEU A 332 5.44 7.15 -13.96
C LEU A 332 3.99 6.92 -14.42
N LEU A 333 3.03 7.13 -13.54
CA LEU A 333 1.60 6.96 -13.80
C LEU A 333 0.94 8.26 -14.28
N GLY A 334 1.44 9.38 -13.80
CA GLY A 334 0.94 10.69 -14.18
C GLY A 334 1.79 11.84 -13.64
N ALA A 335 1.67 13.00 -14.28
CA ALA A 335 2.44 14.18 -13.94
C ALA A 335 1.72 15.48 -14.31
N ARG A 336 2.03 16.56 -13.58
CA ARG A 336 1.84 17.91 -14.07
C ARG A 336 2.96 18.23 -15.04
N LYS A 337 2.67 18.88 -16.18
CA LYS A 337 3.66 19.10 -17.24
C LYS A 337 4.87 19.92 -16.77
N ASP A 338 4.68 20.88 -15.88
CA ASP A 338 5.73 21.72 -15.30
C ASP A 338 6.62 20.98 -14.28
N ALA A 339 6.26 19.75 -13.88
CA ALA A 339 7.08 18.90 -13.03
C ALA A 339 7.93 17.88 -13.81
N LEU A 340 7.68 17.69 -15.11
CA LEU A 340 8.43 16.73 -15.94
C LEU A 340 9.96 16.94 -15.96
N PRO A 341 10.50 18.17 -15.90
CA PRO A 341 11.95 18.38 -15.82
C PRO A 341 12.63 17.70 -14.63
N LEU A 342 11.90 17.44 -13.52
CA LEU A 342 12.43 16.69 -12.37
C LEU A 342 12.82 15.25 -12.70
N LEU A 343 12.23 14.66 -13.73
CA LEU A 343 12.55 13.30 -14.15
C LEU A 343 13.97 13.15 -14.71
N GLY A 344 14.62 14.24 -15.11
CA GLY A 344 16.02 14.25 -15.54
C GLY A 344 17.03 14.03 -14.41
N GLN A 345 16.61 14.10 -13.14
CA GLN A 345 17.47 14.00 -11.96
C GLN A 345 17.26 12.71 -11.16
N VAL A 346 16.36 11.83 -11.61
CA VAL A 346 16.06 10.58 -10.90
C VAL A 346 17.21 9.57 -11.02
N SER A 347 17.46 8.80 -9.97
CA SER A 347 18.59 7.86 -9.92
C SER A 347 18.24 6.44 -10.39
N LEU A 348 16.96 6.13 -10.64
CA LEU A 348 16.49 4.86 -11.18
C LEU A 348 15.99 5.03 -12.62
N PRO A 349 16.01 3.98 -13.43
CA PRO A 349 15.32 3.97 -14.71
C PRO A 349 13.88 4.44 -14.55
N VAL A 350 13.46 5.42 -15.34
CA VAL A 350 12.10 5.97 -15.28
C VAL A 350 11.43 5.91 -16.65
N SER A 351 10.20 5.46 -16.66
CA SER A 351 9.35 5.49 -17.86
C SER A 351 7.87 5.49 -17.46
N HIS A 352 7.07 6.07 -18.32
CA HIS A 352 5.62 5.92 -18.31
C HIS A 352 5.15 4.63 -19.01
N SER A 353 6.03 3.97 -19.75
CA SER A 353 5.73 2.72 -20.46
C SER A 353 6.27 1.54 -19.65
N LEU A 354 5.35 0.71 -19.17
CA LEU A 354 5.71 -0.52 -18.46
C LEU A 354 6.51 -1.46 -19.36
N ALA A 355 6.23 -1.48 -20.67
CA ALA A 355 6.98 -2.28 -21.64
C ALA A 355 8.44 -1.83 -21.78
N LYS A 356 8.72 -0.51 -21.71
CA LYS A 356 10.10 0.00 -21.67
C LYS A 356 10.81 -0.36 -20.38
N LEU A 357 10.11 -0.31 -19.23
CA LEU A 357 10.67 -0.71 -17.94
C LEU A 357 10.99 -2.21 -17.93
N ALA A 358 10.21 -3.06 -18.58
CA ALA A 358 10.52 -4.48 -18.73
C ALA A 358 11.85 -4.75 -19.46
N GLN A 359 12.32 -3.80 -20.27
CA GLN A 359 13.57 -3.91 -21.03
C GLN A 359 14.80 -3.42 -20.25
N THR A 360 14.65 -2.91 -19.04
CA THR A 360 15.76 -2.42 -18.21
C THR A 360 16.59 -3.56 -17.58
N GLY A 361 16.20 -4.80 -17.76
CA GLY A 361 16.88 -5.99 -17.27
C GLY A 361 15.92 -7.01 -16.64
N PRO A 362 16.45 -8.14 -16.13
CA PRO A 362 15.62 -9.21 -15.59
C PRO A 362 14.69 -8.76 -14.45
N ASP A 363 15.16 -7.89 -13.58
CA ASP A 363 14.36 -7.35 -12.46
C ASP A 363 13.24 -6.43 -12.96
N GLY A 364 13.54 -5.59 -13.97
CA GLY A 364 12.53 -4.76 -14.64
C GLY A 364 11.46 -5.60 -15.33
N ALA A 365 11.85 -6.68 -15.98
CA ALA A 365 10.91 -7.62 -16.58
C ALA A 365 10.02 -8.30 -15.53
N ARG A 366 10.58 -8.77 -14.41
CA ARG A 366 9.81 -9.37 -13.31
C ARG A 366 8.83 -8.37 -12.67
N MET A 367 9.30 -7.15 -12.39
CA MET A 367 8.44 -6.08 -11.88
C MET A 367 7.27 -5.80 -12.82
N ALA A 368 7.54 -5.63 -14.11
CA ALA A 368 6.52 -5.32 -15.11
C ALA A 368 5.49 -6.45 -15.24
N ALA A 369 5.94 -7.71 -15.29
CA ALA A 369 5.05 -8.87 -15.35
C ALA A 369 4.15 -8.98 -14.13
N ALA A 370 4.71 -8.81 -12.92
CA ALA A 370 3.95 -8.86 -11.68
C ALA A 370 2.92 -7.72 -11.57
N GLN A 371 3.30 -6.51 -11.98
CA GLN A 371 2.38 -5.37 -12.01
C GLN A 371 1.26 -5.57 -13.05
N ALA A 372 1.57 -6.11 -14.22
CA ALA A 372 0.59 -6.41 -15.25
C ALA A 372 -0.41 -7.49 -14.78
N ALA A 373 0.06 -8.56 -14.16
CA ALA A 373 -0.80 -9.62 -13.62
C ALA A 373 -1.81 -9.07 -12.59
N ALA A 374 -1.37 -8.21 -11.66
CA ALA A 374 -2.28 -7.58 -10.70
C ALA A 374 -3.27 -6.63 -11.37
N SER A 375 -2.83 -5.86 -12.38
CA SER A 375 -3.69 -4.97 -13.15
C SER A 375 -4.75 -5.74 -13.95
N ASP A 376 -4.37 -6.84 -14.59
CA ASP A 376 -5.27 -7.68 -15.37
C ASP A 376 -6.28 -8.40 -14.49
N PHE A 377 -5.84 -8.88 -13.32
CA PHE A 377 -6.75 -9.42 -12.31
C PHE A 377 -7.77 -8.36 -11.88
N GLY A 378 -7.32 -7.14 -11.55
CA GLY A 378 -8.21 -6.04 -11.18
C GLY A 378 -9.17 -5.64 -12.31
N ALA A 379 -8.71 -5.66 -13.57
CA ALA A 379 -9.54 -5.34 -14.73
C ALA A 379 -10.70 -6.34 -14.92
N LEU A 380 -10.45 -7.62 -14.68
CA LEU A 380 -11.48 -8.66 -14.74
C LEU A 380 -12.51 -8.54 -13.61
N CYS A 381 -12.09 -8.01 -12.45
CA CYS A 381 -12.92 -7.90 -11.25
C CYS A 381 -13.72 -6.58 -11.17
N ARG A 382 -13.81 -5.80 -12.23
CA ARG A 382 -14.66 -4.60 -12.29
C ARG A 382 -16.14 -4.97 -12.45
N ALA A 383 -17.02 -4.07 -12.05
CA ALA A 383 -18.47 -4.19 -12.32
C ALA A 383 -18.73 -4.33 -13.84
N ASN A 384 -17.97 -3.60 -14.68
CA ASN A 384 -17.85 -3.82 -16.12
C ASN A 384 -16.45 -4.34 -16.44
N PRO A 385 -16.26 -5.67 -16.58
CA PRO A 385 -14.95 -6.27 -16.79
C PRO A 385 -14.24 -5.75 -18.05
N ALA A 386 -12.92 -5.61 -17.97
CA ALA A 386 -12.10 -5.13 -19.08
C ALA A 386 -11.05 -6.18 -19.49
N PRO A 387 -10.63 -6.19 -20.79
CA PRO A 387 -9.67 -7.16 -21.28
C PRO A 387 -8.26 -6.94 -20.74
N MET A 388 -7.45 -8.00 -20.78
CA MET A 388 -6.04 -8.00 -20.36
C MET A 388 -5.19 -6.97 -21.11
N GLY A 389 -4.04 -6.62 -20.50
CA GLY A 389 -3.03 -5.75 -21.11
C GLY A 389 -3.41 -4.28 -21.10
N GLY A 390 -4.43 -3.89 -20.35
CA GLY A 390 -4.86 -2.49 -20.20
C GLY A 390 -3.73 -1.58 -19.76
N ILE A 391 -2.92 -2.03 -18.80
CA ILE A 391 -1.79 -1.25 -18.26
C ILE A 391 -0.71 -0.90 -19.31
N TYR A 392 -0.52 -1.72 -20.34
CA TYR A 392 0.41 -1.43 -21.43
C TYR A 392 -0.12 -0.41 -22.45
N ARG A 393 -1.45 -0.23 -22.48
CA ARG A 393 -2.16 0.68 -23.39
C ARG A 393 -2.64 1.94 -22.71
N GLN A 394 -2.49 2.02 -21.39
CA GLN A 394 -2.95 3.16 -20.60
C GLN A 394 -2.27 4.45 -21.07
N LYS A 395 -3.09 5.44 -21.44
CA LYS A 395 -2.57 6.78 -21.74
C LYS A 395 -2.14 7.46 -20.46
N ASN A 396 -0.98 8.11 -20.52
CA ASN A 396 -0.49 8.87 -19.38
C ASN A 396 -1.38 10.06 -19.06
N ILE A 397 -1.49 10.33 -17.77
CA ILE A 397 -2.24 11.47 -17.27
C ILE A 397 -1.26 12.64 -17.11
N PHE A 398 -1.25 13.54 -18.10
CA PHE A 398 -0.50 14.78 -18.02
C PHE A 398 -1.46 15.94 -17.88
N LEU A 399 -1.39 16.65 -16.73
CA LEU A 399 -2.17 17.87 -16.53
C LEU A 399 -1.35 19.11 -16.91
N THR A 400 -1.97 20.02 -17.63
CA THR A 400 -1.51 21.41 -17.76
C THR A 400 -2.08 22.21 -16.58
N ASN A 401 -1.33 23.16 -16.10
CA ASN A 401 -1.78 24.11 -15.07
C ASN A 401 -2.96 24.92 -15.57
#